data_16bd53fd0ba1cf29e107395aa4acfa9f
#
_entry.id   16bd53fd0ba1cf29e107395aa4acfa9f
#
_cell.length_a   1.000
_cell.length_b   1.000
_cell.length_c   1.000
_cell.angle_alpha   90.00
_cell.angle_beta   90.00
_cell.angle_gamma   90.00
#
_symmetry.space_group_name_H-M   'P 1'
#
loop_
_entity.id
_entity.type
_entity.pdbx_description
1 polymer ?
#
loop_
_entity_poly.entity_id
_entity_poly.type
_entity_poly.pdbx_seq_one_letter_code
_entity_poly.pdbx_strand_id
1 'polypeptide(L)'
;MILKQIEEIKKIRDSAQLVSKTLGLMAREIKPGVSSLYLDKIAEEFILDNDAKPGFKGYNNFPNTLCVSVNNQVVHGIPCDIPLNNGDIISVDCGVIKDGYFGDHAYTCLLYTSDAADDRV
;
A
#
# COMPACT_ATOMS: atom_id res chain seq x y z
N MET A 1 -2.55 26.71 -22.07
CA MET A 1 -2.98 26.77 -20.66
C MET A 1 -3.90 25.61 -20.30
N ILE A 2 -5.07 25.53 -20.94
CA ILE A 2 -6.04 24.47 -20.64
C ILE A 2 -5.47 23.09 -20.96
N LEU A 3 -4.80 22.94 -22.09
CA LEU A 3 -4.21 21.67 -22.47
C LEU A 3 -3.18 21.18 -21.46
N LYS A 4 -2.33 22.09 -20.96
CA LYS A 4 -1.34 21.74 -19.95
C LYS A 4 -2.00 21.29 -18.66
N GLN A 5 -3.09 21.94 -18.25
CA GLN A 5 -3.84 21.54 -17.07
C GLN A 5 -4.46 20.16 -17.22
N ILE A 6 -4.95 19.83 -18.41
CA ILE A 6 -5.52 18.52 -18.70
C ILE A 6 -4.44 17.45 -18.60
N GLU A 7 -3.25 17.71 -19.13
CA GLU A 7 -2.14 16.78 -19.05
C GLU A 7 -1.69 16.55 -17.61
N GLU A 8 -1.66 17.62 -16.81
CA GLU A 8 -1.31 17.49 -15.39
C GLU A 8 -2.34 16.67 -14.63
N ILE A 9 -3.62 16.93 -14.88
CA ILE A 9 -4.71 16.17 -14.24
C ILE A 9 -4.59 14.69 -14.59
N LYS A 10 -4.27 14.39 -15.86
CA LYS A 10 -4.09 13.02 -16.30
C LYS A 10 -2.97 12.32 -15.53
N LYS A 11 -1.84 13.02 -15.35
CA LYS A 11 -0.70 12.46 -14.63
C LYS A 11 -1.00 12.24 -13.15
N ILE A 12 -1.71 13.17 -12.53
CA ILE A 12 -2.17 13.01 -11.15
C ILE A 12 -3.08 11.81 -11.03
N ARG A 13 -3.99 11.65 -11.99
CA ARG A 13 -4.90 10.51 -12.02
C ARG A 13 -4.14 9.19 -12.18
N ASP A 14 -3.12 9.17 -13.05
CA ASP A 14 -2.32 7.96 -13.26
C ASP A 14 -1.63 7.54 -11.95
N SER A 15 -1.09 8.50 -11.20
CA SER A 15 -0.48 8.20 -9.91
C SER A 15 -1.49 7.66 -8.91
N ALA A 16 -2.67 8.28 -8.84
CA ALA A 16 -3.73 7.84 -7.95
C ALA A 16 -4.22 6.43 -8.31
N GLN A 17 -4.35 6.14 -9.60
CA GLN A 17 -4.75 4.81 -10.06
C GLN A 17 -3.71 3.76 -9.71
N LEU A 18 -2.44 4.09 -9.84
CA LEU A 18 -1.38 3.16 -9.49
C LEU A 18 -1.39 2.84 -8.00
N VAL A 19 -1.62 3.84 -7.14
CA VAL A 19 -1.76 3.61 -5.71
C VAL A 19 -2.93 2.66 -5.45
N SER A 20 -4.08 2.89 -6.09
CA SER A 20 -5.25 2.02 -5.92
C SER A 20 -4.96 0.59 -6.36
N LYS A 21 -4.26 0.42 -7.47
CA LYS A 21 -3.89 -0.91 -7.94
C LYS A 21 -2.92 -1.60 -6.99
N THR A 22 -1.98 -0.84 -6.44
CA THR A 22 -1.02 -1.37 -5.47
C THR A 22 -1.74 -1.83 -4.21
N LEU A 23 -2.67 -1.04 -3.69
CA LEU A 23 -3.45 -1.43 -2.53
C LEU A 23 -4.36 -2.61 -2.83
N GLY A 24 -4.89 -2.70 -4.05
CA GLY A 24 -5.66 -3.87 -4.48
C GLY A 24 -4.82 -5.13 -4.47
N LEU A 25 -3.56 -5.03 -4.90
CA LEU A 25 -2.63 -6.15 -4.81
C LEU A 25 -2.38 -6.54 -3.35
N MET A 26 -2.19 -5.55 -2.46
CA MET A 26 -2.02 -5.81 -1.04
C MET A 26 -3.25 -6.53 -0.47
N ALA A 27 -4.45 -6.08 -0.84
CA ALA A 27 -5.68 -6.69 -0.36
C ALA A 27 -5.77 -8.17 -0.73
N ARG A 28 -5.26 -8.55 -1.89
CA ARG A 28 -5.24 -9.95 -2.31
C ARG A 28 -4.18 -10.77 -1.58
N GLU A 29 -3.07 -10.13 -1.18
CA GLU A 29 -1.94 -10.83 -0.58
C GLU A 29 -1.96 -10.85 0.94
N ILE A 30 -2.76 -9.99 1.57
CA ILE A 30 -2.87 -9.95 3.03
C ILE A 30 -3.65 -11.16 3.51
N LYS A 31 -3.00 -11.97 4.33
CA LYS A 31 -3.61 -13.15 4.95
C LYS A 31 -2.78 -13.59 6.15
N PRO A 32 -3.34 -14.40 7.05
CA PRO A 32 -2.57 -14.90 8.19
C PRO A 32 -1.32 -15.65 7.73
N GLY A 33 -0.22 -15.42 8.41
CA GLY A 33 1.07 -16.02 8.09
C GLY A 33 1.97 -15.17 7.20
N VAL A 34 1.42 -14.16 6.55
CA VAL A 34 2.19 -13.24 5.71
C VAL A 34 2.74 -12.12 6.60
N SER A 35 3.97 -11.68 6.36
CA SER A 35 4.54 -10.56 7.10
C SER A 35 4.33 -9.25 6.34
N SER A 36 4.34 -8.14 7.08
CA SER A 36 4.26 -6.83 6.43
C SER A 36 5.49 -6.55 5.59
N LEU A 37 6.63 -7.12 5.96
CA LEU A 37 7.85 -6.97 5.14
C LEU A 37 7.70 -7.63 3.78
N TYR A 38 7.04 -8.78 3.72
CA TYR A 38 6.73 -9.43 2.44
C TYR A 38 5.82 -8.55 1.58
N LEU A 39 4.78 -7.98 2.20
CA LEU A 39 3.87 -7.07 1.51
C LEU A 39 4.60 -5.84 0.97
N ASP A 40 5.53 -5.31 1.77
CA ASP A 40 6.34 -4.17 1.36
C ASP A 40 7.16 -4.48 0.12
N LYS A 41 7.76 -5.67 0.09
CA LYS A 41 8.58 -6.10 -1.04
C LYS A 41 7.76 -6.21 -2.32
N ILE A 42 6.61 -6.87 -2.27
CA ILE A 42 5.80 -7.02 -3.47
C ILE A 42 5.20 -5.70 -3.93
N ALA A 43 4.89 -4.79 -2.99
CA ALA A 43 4.41 -3.46 -3.34
C ALA A 43 5.50 -2.67 -4.07
N GLU A 44 6.72 -2.71 -3.58
CA GLU A 44 7.82 -2.00 -4.21
C GLU A 44 8.08 -2.55 -5.62
N GLU A 45 8.11 -3.86 -5.79
CA GLU A 45 8.29 -4.48 -7.09
C GLU A 45 7.19 -4.05 -8.07
N PHE A 46 5.96 -4.04 -7.62
CA PHE A 46 4.82 -3.65 -8.46
C PHE A 46 4.93 -2.18 -8.89
N ILE A 47 5.28 -1.29 -7.95
CA ILE A 47 5.43 0.13 -8.24
C ILE A 47 6.55 0.36 -9.25
N LEU A 48 7.70 -0.27 -9.05
CA LEU A 48 8.84 -0.15 -9.97
C LEU A 48 8.51 -0.72 -11.34
N ASP A 49 7.78 -1.83 -11.40
CA ASP A 49 7.37 -2.45 -12.67
C ASP A 49 6.40 -1.57 -13.47
N ASN A 50 5.77 -0.62 -12.82
CA ASN A 50 4.85 0.32 -13.48
C ASN A 50 5.48 1.69 -13.72
N ASP A 51 6.80 1.73 -13.80
CA ASP A 51 7.56 2.94 -14.12
C ASP A 51 7.33 4.08 -13.11
N ALA A 52 7.22 3.72 -11.86
CA ALA A 52 7.01 4.67 -10.78
C ALA A 52 8.00 4.40 -9.64
N LYS A 53 7.99 5.25 -8.65
CA LYS A 53 8.86 5.14 -7.48
C LYS A 53 8.02 5.12 -6.21
N PRO A 54 8.48 4.40 -5.16
CA PRO A 54 7.84 4.49 -3.85
C PRO A 54 7.89 5.92 -3.32
N GLY A 55 6.73 6.46 -2.95
CA GLY A 55 6.65 7.84 -2.54
C GLY A 55 7.14 8.10 -1.11
N PHE A 56 6.99 7.11 -0.23
CA PHE A 56 7.39 7.28 1.18
C PHE A 56 8.85 6.93 1.42
N LYS A 57 9.42 6.05 0.62
CA LYS A 57 10.76 5.55 0.85
C LYS A 57 11.79 6.68 0.73
N GLY A 58 12.56 6.88 1.79
CA GLY A 58 13.54 7.96 1.87
C GLY A 58 12.99 9.28 2.38
N TYR A 59 11.68 9.47 2.41
CA TYR A 59 11.10 10.71 2.93
C TYR A 59 11.21 10.71 4.44
N ASN A 60 11.83 11.76 4.99
CA ASN A 60 12.11 11.85 6.43
C ASN A 60 12.75 10.57 6.97
N ASN A 61 13.64 9.98 6.17
CA ASN A 61 14.35 8.75 6.51
C ASN A 61 13.46 7.51 6.67
N PHE A 62 12.25 7.53 6.11
CA PHE A 62 11.39 6.35 6.16
C PHE A 62 12.03 5.25 5.31
N PRO A 63 12.24 4.03 5.87
CA PRO A 63 13.08 3.03 5.22
C PRO A 63 12.36 2.16 4.17
N ASN A 64 11.04 2.18 4.13
CA ASN A 64 10.27 1.21 3.36
C ASN A 64 9.28 1.86 2.40
N THR A 65 8.66 1.03 1.56
CA THR A 65 7.69 1.48 0.56
C THR A 65 6.32 1.70 1.17
N LEU A 66 5.89 0.79 2.06
CA LEU A 66 4.59 0.85 2.72
C LEU A 66 4.73 1.30 4.16
N CYS A 67 3.67 1.92 4.66
CA CYS A 67 3.49 2.12 6.08
C CYS A 67 2.39 1.16 6.50
N VAL A 68 2.71 0.18 7.34
CA VAL A 68 1.77 -0.86 7.75
C VAL A 68 1.64 -0.84 9.26
N SER A 69 0.43 -0.60 9.75
CA SER A 69 0.16 -0.58 11.18
C SER A 69 -0.74 -1.75 11.54
N VAL A 70 -0.37 -2.49 12.58
CA VAL A 70 -1.09 -3.68 13.02
C VAL A 70 -1.65 -3.41 14.40
N ASN A 71 -2.96 -3.58 14.55
CA ASN A 71 -3.67 -3.40 15.82
C ASN A 71 -3.43 -2.01 16.41
N ASN A 72 -2.80 -1.91 17.57
CA ASN A 72 -2.61 -0.66 18.30
C ASN A 72 -1.35 0.10 17.92
N GLN A 73 -0.64 -0.32 16.89
CA GLN A 73 0.49 0.46 16.40
C GLN A 73 -0.02 1.75 15.78
N VAL A 74 0.34 2.86 16.39
CA VAL A 74 -0.21 4.16 15.98
C VAL A 74 0.78 4.96 15.17
N VAL A 75 2.06 4.66 15.30
CA VAL A 75 3.12 5.50 14.74
C VAL A 75 4.16 4.63 14.02
N HIS A 76 4.58 5.12 12.85
CA HIS A 76 5.73 4.55 12.14
C HIS A 76 5.57 3.08 11.76
N GLY A 77 4.41 2.71 11.22
CA GLY A 77 4.17 1.34 10.81
C GLY A 77 5.23 0.80 9.85
N ILE A 78 6.46 0.62 10.34
CA ILE A 78 7.57 0.11 9.53
C ILE A 78 7.34 -1.39 9.35
N PRO A 79 7.31 -1.86 8.11
CA PRO A 79 7.15 -3.29 7.84
C PRO A 79 8.21 -4.13 8.55
N CYS A 80 7.80 -5.27 9.04
CA CYS A 80 8.67 -6.19 9.77
C CYS A 80 8.38 -7.63 9.36
N ASP A 81 9.19 -8.55 9.85
CA ASP A 81 9.08 -9.97 9.47
C ASP A 81 8.16 -10.80 10.36
N ILE A 82 7.43 -10.16 11.27
CA ILE A 82 6.49 -10.85 12.13
C ILE A 82 5.25 -11.23 11.34
N PRO A 83 4.85 -12.51 11.31
CA PRO A 83 3.66 -12.93 10.58
C PRO A 83 2.40 -12.30 11.14
N LEU A 84 1.50 -11.93 10.24
CA LEU A 84 0.18 -11.44 10.61
C LEU A 84 -0.67 -12.59 11.16
N ASN A 85 -1.52 -12.28 12.10
CA ASN A 85 -2.37 -13.27 12.75
C ASN A 85 -3.83 -13.06 12.41
N ASN A 86 -4.59 -14.15 12.43
CA ASN A 86 -6.03 -14.08 12.32
C ASN A 86 -6.58 -13.19 13.43
N GLY A 87 -7.44 -12.25 13.09
CA GLY A 87 -8.01 -11.30 14.05
C GLY A 87 -7.29 -9.95 14.08
N ASP A 88 -6.15 -9.82 13.41
CA ASP A 88 -5.44 -8.54 13.38
C ASP A 88 -6.21 -7.50 12.58
N ILE A 89 -6.12 -6.25 13.03
CA ILE A 89 -6.59 -5.08 12.28
C ILE A 89 -5.36 -4.48 11.63
N ILE A 90 -5.39 -4.34 10.31
CA ILE A 90 -4.24 -3.90 9.54
C ILE A 90 -4.58 -2.64 8.76
N SER A 91 -3.76 -1.61 8.90
CA SER A 91 -3.87 -0.39 8.09
C SER A 91 -2.64 -0.29 7.20
N VAL A 92 -2.87 -0.09 5.91
CA VAL A 92 -1.81 -0.01 4.92
C VAL A 92 -1.88 1.33 4.22
N ASP A 93 -0.79 2.08 4.27
CA ASP A 93 -0.61 3.33 3.53
C ASP A 93 0.40 3.10 2.42
N CYS A 94 0.08 3.59 1.24
CA CYS A 94 0.97 3.51 0.09
C CYS A 94 1.05 4.85 -0.61
N GLY A 95 2.25 5.25 -1.00
CA GLY A 95 2.48 6.44 -1.81
C GLY A 95 3.33 6.09 -3.01
N VAL A 96 3.04 6.71 -4.15
CA VAL A 96 3.84 6.54 -5.37
C VAL A 96 4.15 7.89 -5.98
N ILE A 97 5.26 7.94 -6.70
CA ILE A 97 5.60 9.09 -7.54
C ILE A 97 5.72 8.57 -8.96
N LYS A 98 4.85 9.07 -9.84
CA LYS A 98 4.87 8.70 -11.24
C LYS A 98 4.83 9.98 -12.08
N ASP A 99 5.75 10.09 -13.04
CA ASP A 99 5.88 11.27 -13.90
C ASP A 99 6.00 12.58 -13.09
N GLY A 100 6.61 12.49 -11.90
CA GLY A 100 6.79 13.65 -11.03
C GLY A 100 5.61 13.99 -10.14
N TYR A 101 4.51 13.23 -10.21
CA TYR A 101 3.32 13.49 -9.42
C TYR A 101 3.13 12.45 -8.33
N PHE A 102 2.84 12.93 -7.13
CA PHE A 102 2.65 12.10 -5.94
C PHE A 102 1.19 11.68 -5.80
N GLY A 103 0.96 10.40 -5.51
CA GLY A 103 -0.35 9.89 -5.15
C GLY A 103 -0.23 9.05 -3.89
N ASP A 104 -1.21 9.14 -3.01
CA ASP A 104 -1.21 8.30 -1.82
C ASP A 104 -2.64 7.90 -1.45
N HIS A 105 -2.74 6.80 -0.74
CA HIS A 105 -4.02 6.29 -0.27
C HIS A 105 -3.77 5.23 0.80
N ALA A 106 -4.80 4.96 1.58
CA ALA A 106 -4.71 4.00 2.66
C ALA A 106 -6.01 3.22 2.78
N TYR A 107 -5.92 2.02 3.38
CA TYR A 107 -7.12 1.30 3.77
C TYR A 107 -6.85 0.48 5.03
N THR A 108 -7.93 0.14 5.72
CA THR A 108 -7.86 -0.65 6.94
C THR A 108 -8.77 -1.86 6.78
N CYS A 109 -8.32 -3.01 7.19
CA CYS A 109 -9.12 -4.22 7.14
C CYS A 109 -8.92 -5.07 8.37
N LEU A 110 -9.91 -5.93 8.63
CA LEU A 110 -9.84 -6.96 9.66
C LEU A 110 -9.44 -8.26 8.98
N LEU A 111 -8.40 -8.89 9.50
CA LEU A 111 -7.86 -10.10 8.92
C LEU A 111 -8.50 -11.33 9.57
N TYR A 112 -9.06 -12.22 8.74
CA TYR A 112 -9.56 -13.49 9.24
C TYR A 112 -9.40 -14.58 8.19
N THR A 113 -9.52 -15.83 8.63
CA THR A 113 -9.31 -16.97 7.77
C THR A 113 -10.44 -17.11 6.74
N SER A 114 -10.17 -17.87 5.67
CA SER A 114 -11.17 -18.12 4.64
C SER A 114 -12.42 -18.80 5.20
N ASP A 115 -12.26 -19.64 6.23
CA ASP A 115 -13.41 -20.29 6.88
C ASP A 115 -14.33 -19.25 7.52
N ALA A 116 -13.76 -18.31 8.25
CA ALA A 116 -14.53 -17.23 8.85
C ALA A 116 -15.16 -16.33 7.78
N ALA A 117 -14.48 -16.11 6.69
CA ALA A 117 -15.01 -15.32 5.57
C ALA A 117 -16.20 -16.01 4.94
N ASP A 118 -16.15 -17.35 4.80
CA ASP A 118 -17.24 -18.13 4.22
C ASP A 118 -18.49 -18.06 5.10
N ASP A 119 -18.33 -18.02 6.39
CA ASP A 119 -19.44 -17.98 7.34
C ASP A 119 -20.27 -16.71 7.24
N ARG A 120 -19.76 -15.68 6.61
CA ARG A 120 -20.47 -14.40 6.46
C ARG A 120 -21.52 -14.44 5.35
N VAL A 121 -21.45 -15.39 4.51
CA VAL A 121 -22.39 -15.52 3.41
C VAL A 121 -23.74 -16.05 3.90
#